data_d12d98eba7b7b7aa8f613cccb7658c22
#
_entry.id   d12d98eba7b7b7aa8f613cccb7658c22
#
_cell.length_a   1.000
_cell.length_b   1.000
_cell.length_c   1.000
_cell.angle_alpha   90.00
_cell.angle_beta   90.00
_cell.angle_gamma   90.00
#
_symmetry.space_group_name_H-M   'P 1'
#
loop_
_entity.id
_entity.type
_entity.pdbx_description
1 polymer ?
#
loop_
_entity_poly.entity_id
_entity_poly.type
_entity_poly.pdbx_seq_one_letter_code
_entity_poly.pdbx_strand_id
1 'polypeptide(L)'
;LGVATLSLSLIATSSSFSDGHIYGENNPVTVKGYKGSKTDSTAYTGQIARQLQHNSLKKIVSKGNPNDPSSNTLNKMMNYFENKDKAKTMAILDPKSSSKFPVKQKIVGEISTGSNLAGKADERPQLSWPNNMSGADVIRFMIKKASKISGGVDMRNGMNYPQLISKYTMGAVLYHQACDNYLDEKMTASNKPNDKPYKKGAYYTGKEHSWDEAFGYWGAAAHT
;
A
#
# COMPACT_ATOMS: atom_id res chain seq x y z
N LEU A 1 -30.14 2.31 41.21
CA LEU A 1 -29.55 3.14 40.15
C LEU A 1 -28.74 2.22 39.24
N GLY A 2 -29.39 1.69 38.17
CA GLY A 2 -28.74 0.85 37.14
C GLY A 2 -28.12 1.73 36.08
N VAL A 3 -26.81 1.59 35.89
CA VAL A 3 -26.10 2.18 34.76
C VAL A 3 -26.31 1.27 33.55
N ALA A 4 -27.13 1.71 32.61
CA ALA A 4 -27.28 1.06 31.32
C ALA A 4 -26.05 1.37 30.47
N THR A 5 -25.11 0.43 30.33
CA THR A 5 -24.05 0.49 29.38
C THR A 5 -24.63 0.25 27.97
N LEU A 6 -24.78 1.32 27.20
CA LEU A 6 -25.11 1.23 25.78
C LEU A 6 -23.87 0.76 25.05
N SER A 7 -23.76 -0.54 24.83
CA SER A 7 -22.78 -1.10 23.90
C SER A 7 -23.23 -0.79 22.49
N LEU A 8 -22.64 0.25 21.90
CA LEU A 8 -22.74 0.50 20.47
C LEU A 8 -21.92 -0.59 19.76
N SER A 9 -22.56 -1.72 19.48
CA SER A 9 -22.03 -2.69 18.52
C SER A 9 -22.08 -2.02 17.16
N LEU A 10 -20.93 -1.49 16.72
CA LEU A 10 -20.71 -1.21 15.32
C LEU A 10 -20.78 -2.57 14.60
N ILE A 11 -21.96 -2.94 14.18
CA ILE A 11 -22.11 -3.95 13.15
C ILE A 11 -21.56 -3.27 11.90
N ALA A 12 -20.27 -3.43 11.67
CA ALA A 12 -19.76 -3.38 10.32
C ALA A 12 -20.52 -4.49 9.58
N THR A 13 -21.66 -4.14 9.03
CA THR A 13 -22.19 -4.87 7.91
C THR A 13 -21.10 -4.74 6.86
N SER A 14 -20.18 -5.72 6.82
CA SER A 14 -19.57 -6.07 5.58
C SER A 14 -20.77 -6.28 4.67
N SER A 15 -21.14 -5.24 3.93
CA SER A 15 -21.97 -5.45 2.75
C SER A 15 -21.13 -6.45 1.97
N SER A 16 -21.54 -7.69 2.10
CA SER A 16 -21.00 -8.75 1.31
C SER A 16 -21.24 -8.28 -0.11
N PHE A 17 -20.17 -7.92 -0.82
CA PHE A 17 -20.21 -7.87 -2.27
C PHE A 17 -20.33 -9.31 -2.75
N SER A 18 -21.35 -10.02 -2.21
CA SER A 18 -21.59 -11.45 -2.44
C SER A 18 -22.12 -11.73 -3.85
N ASP A 19 -22.47 -10.68 -4.56
CA ASP A 19 -23.04 -10.75 -5.90
C ASP A 19 -21.99 -10.63 -7.01
N GLY A 20 -20.69 -10.69 -6.68
CA GLY A 20 -19.62 -10.63 -7.69
C GLY A 20 -19.41 -9.25 -8.31
N HIS A 21 -19.97 -8.19 -7.73
CA HIS A 21 -19.74 -6.82 -8.18
C HIS A 21 -18.27 -6.46 -8.04
N ILE A 22 -17.71 -5.92 -9.12
CA ILE A 22 -16.36 -5.43 -9.20
C ILE A 22 -16.41 -3.92 -8.94
N TYR A 23 -15.48 -3.40 -8.09
CA TYR A 23 -15.32 -1.96 -7.98
C TYR A 23 -15.09 -1.37 -9.38
N GLY A 24 -15.91 -0.40 -9.77
CA GLY A 24 -15.86 0.21 -11.09
C GLY A 24 -17.09 -0.09 -11.96
N GLU A 25 -17.87 -1.13 -11.67
CA GLU A 25 -19.10 -1.38 -12.42
C GLU A 25 -20.08 -0.20 -12.41
N ASN A 26 -20.07 0.57 -11.32
CA ASN A 26 -20.87 1.78 -11.16
C ASN A 26 -20.09 3.07 -11.46
N ASN A 27 -18.87 2.98 -11.99
CA ASN A 27 -18.04 4.12 -12.35
C ASN A 27 -17.86 4.18 -13.88
N PRO A 28 -18.89 4.55 -14.63
CA PRO A 28 -18.83 4.54 -16.09
C PRO A 28 -17.78 5.54 -16.59
N VAL A 29 -17.28 5.30 -17.79
CA VAL A 29 -16.39 6.25 -18.47
C VAL A 29 -17.15 7.54 -18.77
N THR A 30 -16.76 8.65 -18.12
CA THR A 30 -17.39 9.96 -18.27
C THR A 30 -16.69 10.86 -19.29
N VAL A 31 -15.50 10.46 -19.75
CA VAL A 31 -14.69 11.23 -20.69
C VAL A 31 -15.36 11.36 -22.05
N LYS A 32 -15.79 12.57 -22.38
CA LYS A 32 -16.45 12.85 -23.68
C LYS A 32 -15.53 12.50 -24.85
N GLY A 33 -16.09 11.77 -25.81
CA GLY A 33 -15.37 11.37 -27.02
C GLY A 33 -14.35 10.25 -26.82
N TYR A 34 -14.37 9.54 -25.72
CA TYR A 34 -13.59 8.33 -25.56
C TYR A 34 -14.05 7.27 -26.57
N LYS A 35 -13.09 6.68 -27.31
CA LYS A 35 -13.36 5.71 -28.39
C LYS A 35 -12.76 4.32 -28.12
N GLY A 36 -12.28 4.09 -26.91
CA GLY A 36 -11.71 2.80 -26.54
C GLY A 36 -12.77 1.80 -26.04
N SER A 37 -12.32 0.62 -25.64
CA SER A 37 -13.16 -0.50 -25.19
C SER A 37 -13.45 -0.52 -23.68
N LYS A 38 -12.93 0.44 -22.91
CA LYS A 38 -13.18 0.49 -21.47
C LYS A 38 -14.59 0.99 -21.18
N THR A 39 -15.30 0.29 -20.32
CA THR A 39 -16.65 0.63 -19.87
C THR A 39 -16.66 1.31 -18.50
N ASP A 40 -15.62 1.10 -17.70
CA ASP A 40 -15.42 1.71 -16.40
C ASP A 40 -14.16 2.60 -16.37
N SER A 41 -14.15 3.60 -15.49
CA SER A 41 -13.06 4.57 -15.34
C SER A 41 -11.96 4.15 -14.36
N THR A 42 -12.07 2.98 -13.73
CA THR A 42 -11.15 2.56 -12.64
C THR A 42 -9.72 2.31 -13.09
N ALA A 43 -8.75 2.80 -12.32
CA ALA A 43 -7.33 2.68 -12.63
C ALA A 43 -6.43 2.70 -11.38
N TYR A 44 -6.38 1.61 -10.60
CA TYR A 44 -5.60 1.53 -9.35
C TYR A 44 -4.83 0.22 -9.13
N THR A 45 -4.55 -0.55 -10.17
CA THR A 45 -3.81 -1.82 -10.07
C THR A 45 -2.40 -1.68 -9.48
N GLY A 46 -1.76 -0.52 -9.67
CA GLY A 46 -0.46 -0.23 -9.07
C GLY A 46 -0.51 -0.12 -7.54
N GLN A 47 -1.60 0.40 -7.00
CA GLN A 47 -1.81 0.53 -5.55
C GLN A 47 -2.07 -0.82 -4.92
N ILE A 48 -2.81 -1.70 -5.58
CA ILE A 48 -2.99 -3.10 -5.14
C ILE A 48 -1.63 -3.81 -5.07
N ALA A 49 -0.77 -3.63 -6.07
CA ALA A 49 0.58 -4.21 -6.06
C ALA A 49 1.40 -3.75 -4.84
N ARG A 50 1.26 -2.49 -4.40
CA ARG A 50 1.91 -1.97 -3.19
C ARG A 50 1.32 -2.52 -1.91
N GLN A 51 0.01 -2.76 -1.86
CA GLN A 51 -0.62 -3.49 -0.75
C GLN A 51 -0.01 -4.90 -0.61
N LEU A 52 0.15 -5.60 -1.72
CA LEU A 52 0.78 -6.92 -1.74
C LEU A 52 2.27 -6.86 -1.36
N GLN A 53 2.98 -5.81 -1.76
CA GLN A 53 4.36 -5.57 -1.34
C GLN A 53 4.44 -5.31 0.18
N HIS A 54 3.52 -4.53 0.75
CA HIS A 54 3.42 -4.32 2.19
C HIS A 54 3.19 -5.64 2.95
N ASN A 55 2.27 -6.47 2.49
CA ASN A 55 2.02 -7.78 3.09
C ASN A 55 3.25 -8.70 2.97
N SER A 56 3.94 -8.64 1.84
CA SER A 56 5.19 -9.37 1.61
C SER A 56 6.29 -8.90 2.55
N LEU A 57 6.43 -7.59 2.75
CA LEU A 57 7.38 -7.02 3.71
C LEU A 57 7.11 -7.55 5.12
N LYS A 58 5.86 -7.54 5.58
CA LYS A 58 5.50 -8.12 6.88
C LYS A 58 5.93 -9.59 7.01
N LYS A 59 5.72 -10.39 5.97
CA LYS A 59 6.14 -11.80 5.96
C LYS A 59 7.64 -11.98 5.97
N ILE A 60 8.39 -11.19 5.19
CA ILE A 60 9.84 -11.36 5.12
C ILE A 60 10.54 -10.88 6.38
N VAL A 61 10.07 -9.82 7.03
CA VAL A 61 10.69 -9.33 8.27
C VAL A 61 10.51 -10.27 9.45
N SER A 62 9.57 -11.23 9.39
CA SER A 62 9.47 -12.33 10.35
C SER A 62 10.49 -13.43 10.14
N LYS A 63 11.38 -13.31 9.16
CA LYS A 63 12.47 -14.25 8.86
C LYS A 63 13.85 -13.71 9.29
N GLY A 64 13.88 -12.87 10.31
CA GLY A 64 15.14 -12.39 10.88
C GLY A 64 16.08 -13.53 11.27
N ASN A 65 17.37 -13.34 11.00
CA ASN A 65 18.41 -14.33 11.30
C ASN A 65 19.61 -13.65 11.95
N PRO A 66 19.85 -13.86 13.26
CA PRO A 66 20.99 -13.29 13.96
C PRO A 66 22.34 -13.86 13.50
N ASN A 67 22.34 -15.03 12.86
CA ASN A 67 23.52 -15.76 12.40
C ASN A 67 23.80 -15.57 10.90
N ASP A 68 23.26 -14.52 10.27
CA ASP A 68 23.53 -14.21 8.88
C ASP A 68 24.76 -13.30 8.73
N PRO A 69 25.97 -13.86 8.45
CA PRO A 69 27.19 -13.08 8.39
C PRO A 69 27.27 -12.16 7.15
N SER A 70 26.52 -12.46 6.12
CA SER A 70 26.59 -11.80 4.81
C SER A 70 25.55 -10.67 4.64
N SER A 71 24.77 -10.40 5.68
CA SER A 71 23.64 -9.44 5.60
C SER A 71 22.59 -9.75 4.51
N ASN A 72 22.57 -10.97 4.00
CA ASN A 72 21.61 -11.37 2.96
C ASN A 72 20.17 -11.21 3.42
N THR A 73 19.91 -11.54 4.69
CA THR A 73 18.58 -11.35 5.31
C THR A 73 18.17 -9.88 5.29
N LEU A 74 19.08 -8.98 5.72
CA LEU A 74 18.83 -7.54 5.71
C LEU A 74 18.59 -7.03 4.27
N ASN A 75 19.46 -7.39 3.34
CA ASN A 75 19.34 -6.98 1.95
C ASN A 75 18.03 -7.45 1.32
N LYS A 76 17.64 -8.69 1.60
CA LYS A 76 16.36 -9.23 1.15
C LYS A 76 15.17 -8.45 1.73
N MET A 77 15.17 -8.15 3.02
CA MET A 77 14.13 -7.35 3.65
C MET A 77 14.06 -5.93 3.08
N MET A 78 15.23 -5.28 2.90
CA MET A 78 15.32 -3.94 2.31
C MET A 78 14.80 -3.92 0.87
N ASN A 79 15.07 -4.95 0.07
CA ASN A 79 14.55 -5.04 -1.29
C ASN A 79 13.01 -5.10 -1.33
N TYR A 80 12.36 -5.75 -0.38
CA TYR A 80 10.89 -5.70 -0.28
C TYR A 80 10.34 -4.31 0.07
N PHE A 81 11.14 -3.47 0.70
CA PHE A 81 10.75 -2.10 1.05
C PHE A 81 11.16 -1.08 -0.01
N GLU A 82 12.43 -1.10 -0.41
CA GLU A 82 13.03 -0.08 -1.27
C GLU A 82 13.00 -0.43 -2.76
N ASN A 83 13.11 -1.71 -3.08
CA ASN A 83 13.23 -2.20 -4.47
C ASN A 83 14.34 -1.50 -5.27
N LYS A 84 15.44 -1.11 -4.60
CA LYS A 84 16.54 -0.35 -5.22
C LYS A 84 17.14 -1.06 -6.43
N ASP A 85 17.38 -2.35 -6.27
CA ASP A 85 18.00 -3.18 -7.32
C ASP A 85 16.95 -3.75 -8.27
N LYS A 86 15.71 -3.24 -8.21
CA LYS A 86 14.56 -3.78 -8.94
C LYS A 86 14.51 -5.31 -8.79
N ALA A 87 14.56 -5.81 -7.54
CA ALA A 87 14.62 -7.22 -7.13
C ALA A 87 13.81 -8.15 -8.04
N LYS A 88 14.29 -8.34 -9.26
CA LYS A 88 13.56 -8.78 -10.44
C LYS A 88 12.89 -10.14 -10.28
N THR A 89 13.45 -10.97 -9.42
CA THR A 89 12.98 -12.34 -9.20
C THR A 89 12.22 -12.54 -7.90
N MET A 90 12.12 -11.52 -7.05
CA MET A 90 11.45 -11.66 -5.77
C MET A 90 9.95 -11.67 -5.96
N ALA A 91 9.33 -12.81 -5.67
CA ALA A 91 7.89 -12.95 -5.75
C ALA A 91 7.17 -12.08 -4.70
N ILE A 92 6.03 -11.54 -5.09
CA ILE A 92 5.08 -10.99 -4.14
C ILE A 92 4.52 -12.17 -3.33
N LEU A 93 4.65 -12.12 -2.00
CA LEU A 93 4.43 -13.27 -1.14
C LEU A 93 2.98 -13.45 -0.69
N ASP A 94 2.19 -12.36 -0.67
CA ASP A 94 0.86 -12.42 -0.11
C ASP A 94 -0.09 -11.32 -0.64
N PRO A 95 -1.32 -11.65 -1.00
CA PRO A 95 -1.80 -13.02 -1.20
C PRO A 95 -1.04 -13.67 -2.36
N LYS A 96 -0.99 -14.99 -2.36
CA LYS A 96 -0.54 -15.69 -3.58
C LYS A 96 -1.41 -15.16 -4.70
N SER A 97 -0.80 -14.57 -5.73
CA SER A 97 -1.54 -13.98 -6.83
C SER A 97 -2.49 -15.02 -7.41
N SER A 98 -3.76 -14.88 -7.11
CA SER A 98 -4.81 -15.69 -7.73
C SER A 98 -5.31 -14.98 -8.98
N SER A 99 -5.95 -15.69 -9.87
CA SER A 99 -6.66 -15.12 -11.02
C SER A 99 -7.73 -14.10 -10.62
N LYS A 100 -8.13 -14.10 -9.34
CA LYS A 100 -9.11 -13.18 -8.76
C LYS A 100 -8.57 -11.78 -8.50
N PHE A 101 -7.26 -11.57 -8.45
CA PHE A 101 -6.67 -10.24 -8.27
C PHE A 101 -6.11 -9.74 -9.59
N PRO A 102 -6.61 -8.62 -10.13
CA PRO A 102 -6.16 -8.06 -11.40
C PRO A 102 -4.82 -7.32 -11.23
N VAL A 103 -3.87 -7.91 -10.52
CA VAL A 103 -2.54 -7.34 -10.30
C VAL A 103 -1.65 -7.74 -11.46
N LYS A 104 -1.15 -6.76 -12.18
CA LYS A 104 -0.18 -6.99 -13.27
C LYS A 104 1.15 -7.46 -12.73
N GLN A 105 1.62 -6.81 -11.66
CA GLN A 105 2.92 -7.11 -11.06
C GLN A 105 2.83 -8.40 -10.22
N LYS A 106 3.67 -9.36 -10.56
CA LYS A 106 3.77 -10.65 -9.84
C LYS A 106 5.06 -10.76 -9.02
N ILE A 107 6.03 -9.92 -9.33
CA ILE A 107 7.32 -9.84 -8.64
C ILE A 107 7.60 -8.41 -8.21
N VAL A 108 8.41 -8.26 -7.16
CA VAL A 108 8.77 -6.94 -6.61
C VAL A 108 9.48 -6.07 -7.65
N GLY A 109 10.28 -6.67 -8.51
CA GLY A 109 11.02 -5.97 -9.57
C GLY A 109 10.15 -5.30 -10.64
N GLU A 110 8.90 -5.68 -10.78
CA GLU A 110 7.94 -5.05 -11.71
C GLU A 110 7.31 -3.78 -11.13
N ILE A 111 7.45 -3.56 -9.80
CA ILE A 111 7.01 -2.33 -9.16
C ILE A 111 8.10 -1.28 -9.39
N SER A 112 7.74 -0.13 -9.96
CA SER A 112 8.69 0.96 -10.20
C SER A 112 9.41 1.38 -8.92
N THR A 113 10.72 1.61 -9.00
CA THR A 113 11.54 2.05 -7.85
C THR A 113 10.98 3.31 -7.18
N GLY A 114 10.60 4.33 -7.97
CA GLY A 114 9.97 5.56 -7.44
C GLY A 114 8.55 5.35 -6.92
N SER A 115 7.97 4.19 -7.13
CA SER A 115 6.63 3.81 -6.73
C SER A 115 6.60 2.61 -5.78
N ASN A 116 7.76 2.23 -5.21
CA ASN A 116 7.85 1.25 -4.14
C ASN A 116 7.31 1.83 -2.81
N LEU A 117 7.35 1.05 -1.73
CA LEU A 117 6.89 1.53 -0.42
C LEU A 117 7.75 2.70 0.10
N ALA A 118 9.07 2.60 -0.02
CA ALA A 118 9.99 3.65 0.47
C ALA A 118 9.79 4.98 -0.27
N GLY A 119 9.63 4.94 -1.59
CA GLY A 119 9.39 6.14 -2.40
C GLY A 119 7.98 6.72 -2.28
N LYS A 120 7.13 6.11 -1.46
CA LYS A 120 5.76 6.57 -1.16
C LYS A 120 5.56 6.89 0.32
N ALA A 121 6.59 6.72 1.12
CA ALA A 121 6.52 7.06 2.54
C ALA A 121 6.53 8.57 2.76
N ASP A 122 5.93 9.00 3.87
CA ASP A 122 5.98 10.37 4.35
C ASP A 122 7.44 10.81 4.57
N GLU A 123 7.86 11.87 3.90
CA GLU A 123 9.20 12.43 3.96
C GLU A 123 9.40 13.40 5.14
N ARG A 124 8.31 13.79 5.79
CA ARG A 124 8.37 14.71 6.94
C ARG A 124 9.01 14.03 8.16
N PRO A 125 9.71 14.80 9.02
CA PRO A 125 10.19 14.29 10.30
C PRO A 125 9.04 13.70 11.12
N GLN A 126 9.24 12.47 11.61
CA GLN A 126 8.22 11.78 12.39
C GLN A 126 8.33 12.15 13.87
N LEU A 127 7.19 12.47 14.48
CA LEU A 127 7.11 12.82 15.89
C LEU A 127 7.70 11.71 16.77
N SER A 128 8.43 12.13 17.80
CA SER A 128 9.07 11.24 18.78
C SER A 128 10.18 10.34 18.24
N TRP A 129 10.59 10.51 16.98
CA TRP A 129 11.75 9.82 16.44
C TRP A 129 12.97 10.74 16.41
N PRO A 130 14.15 10.26 16.84
CA PRO A 130 15.36 11.07 16.88
C PRO A 130 15.88 11.39 15.47
N ASN A 131 16.75 12.41 15.39
CA ASN A 131 17.47 12.77 14.16
C ASN A 131 16.57 13.13 12.97
N ASN A 132 15.38 13.66 13.21
CA ASN A 132 14.44 14.03 12.16
C ASN A 132 14.15 12.89 11.15
N MET A 133 14.08 11.66 11.63
CA MET A 133 13.81 10.50 10.77
C MET A 133 12.50 10.65 10.03
N SER A 134 12.52 10.47 8.72
CA SER A 134 11.33 10.37 7.88
C SER A 134 10.60 9.05 8.12
N GLY A 135 9.38 8.94 7.60
CA GLY A 135 8.63 7.68 7.65
C GLY A 135 9.40 6.50 7.05
N ALA A 136 10.12 6.72 5.96
CA ALA A 136 10.98 5.70 5.35
C ALA A 136 12.16 5.32 6.25
N ASP A 137 12.79 6.29 6.92
CA ASP A 137 13.93 6.03 7.79
C ASP A 137 13.56 5.23 9.03
N VAL A 138 12.40 5.52 9.61
CA VAL A 138 11.84 4.74 10.73
C VAL A 138 11.63 3.28 10.31
N ILE A 139 11.05 3.05 9.14
CA ILE A 139 10.85 1.68 8.64
C ILE A 139 12.20 0.98 8.40
N ARG A 140 13.16 1.66 7.78
CA ARG A 140 14.54 1.14 7.59
C ARG A 140 15.20 0.76 8.92
N PHE A 141 15.06 1.62 9.91
CA PHE A 141 15.58 1.36 11.25
C PHE A 141 14.98 0.08 11.84
N MET A 142 13.67 -0.07 11.78
CA MET A 142 12.99 -1.27 12.28
C MET A 142 13.37 -2.53 11.50
N ILE A 143 13.53 -2.44 10.18
CA ILE A 143 13.99 -3.57 9.34
C ILE A 143 15.40 -4.01 9.75
N LYS A 144 16.34 -3.05 9.98
CA LYS A 144 17.69 -3.34 10.48
C LYS A 144 17.65 -4.08 11.81
N LYS A 145 16.73 -3.72 12.70
CA LYS A 145 16.55 -4.44 13.97
C LYS A 145 15.99 -5.84 13.75
N ALA A 146 14.90 -5.97 12.99
CA ALA A 146 14.23 -7.23 12.70
C ALA A 146 15.18 -8.25 12.05
N SER A 147 16.05 -7.82 11.15
CA SER A 147 16.95 -8.71 10.41
C SER A 147 17.93 -9.49 11.32
N LYS A 148 18.28 -8.92 12.48
CA LYS A 148 19.24 -9.48 13.45
C LYS A 148 18.59 -10.28 14.58
N ILE A 149 17.28 -10.48 14.53
CA ILE A 149 16.53 -11.12 15.61
C ILE A 149 15.74 -12.30 15.03
N SER A 150 15.89 -13.47 15.62
CA SER A 150 15.14 -14.66 15.19
C SER A 150 13.64 -14.39 15.21
N GLY A 151 12.98 -14.61 14.09
CA GLY A 151 11.55 -14.31 13.92
C GLY A 151 11.20 -12.81 13.95
N GLY A 152 12.19 -11.91 14.07
CA GLY A 152 11.98 -10.47 14.18
C GLY A 152 11.34 -9.99 15.49
N VAL A 153 11.29 -10.85 16.52
CA VAL A 153 10.69 -10.52 17.82
C VAL A 153 11.78 -10.46 18.90
N ASP A 154 11.99 -9.29 19.47
CA ASP A 154 12.96 -9.14 20.58
C ASP A 154 12.33 -9.50 21.91
N MET A 155 12.61 -10.70 22.37
CA MET A 155 12.06 -11.24 23.62
C MET A 155 12.53 -10.50 24.89
N ARG A 156 13.60 -9.68 24.80
CA ARG A 156 14.12 -8.93 25.96
C ARG A 156 13.27 -7.70 26.29
N ASN A 157 12.65 -7.10 25.28
CA ASN A 157 11.85 -5.88 25.42
C ASN A 157 10.44 -6.00 24.84
N GLY A 158 10.04 -7.17 24.36
CA GLY A 158 8.72 -7.44 23.78
C GLY A 158 8.47 -6.80 22.43
N MET A 159 9.49 -6.24 21.76
CA MET A 159 9.32 -5.57 20.47
C MET A 159 9.07 -6.58 19.35
N ASN A 160 7.86 -6.59 18.82
CA ASN A 160 7.48 -7.38 17.65
C ASN A 160 7.65 -6.53 16.38
N TYR A 161 8.85 -6.53 15.80
CA TYR A 161 9.17 -5.72 14.62
C TYR A 161 8.30 -6.04 13.39
N PRO A 162 7.95 -7.28 13.05
CA PRO A 162 6.99 -7.58 12.00
C PRO A 162 5.66 -6.83 12.14
N GLN A 163 5.11 -6.78 13.34
CA GLN A 163 3.88 -6.04 13.62
C GLN A 163 4.09 -4.53 13.59
N LEU A 164 5.16 -4.04 14.22
CA LEU A 164 5.49 -2.62 14.24
C LEU A 164 5.71 -2.08 12.82
N ILE A 165 6.52 -2.75 12.01
CA ILE A 165 6.77 -2.38 10.61
C ILE A 165 5.46 -2.38 9.82
N SER A 166 4.64 -3.42 9.96
CA SER A 166 3.37 -3.51 9.26
C SER A 166 2.45 -2.34 9.62
N LYS A 167 2.25 -2.07 10.91
CA LYS A 167 1.34 -1.00 11.37
C LYS A 167 1.89 0.39 11.03
N TYR A 168 3.18 0.60 11.21
CA TYR A 168 3.81 1.87 10.89
C TYR A 168 3.77 2.16 9.38
N THR A 169 4.02 1.16 8.54
CA THR A 169 3.91 1.29 7.07
C THR A 169 2.48 1.62 6.64
N MET A 170 1.46 1.09 7.32
CA MET A 170 0.07 1.49 7.05
C MET A 170 -0.14 2.99 7.24
N GLY A 171 0.43 3.59 8.29
CA GLY A 171 0.35 5.04 8.52
C GLY A 171 1.24 5.83 7.57
N ALA A 172 2.55 5.57 7.66
CA ALA A 172 3.56 6.37 6.97
C ALA A 172 3.56 6.23 5.43
N VAL A 173 2.95 5.19 4.89
CA VAL A 173 2.86 4.97 3.44
C VAL A 173 1.42 4.99 2.97
N LEU A 174 0.60 4.04 3.42
CA LEU A 174 -0.71 3.82 2.80
C LEU A 174 -1.69 4.94 3.14
N TYR A 175 -1.79 5.29 4.42
CA TYR A 175 -2.63 6.41 4.87
C TYR A 175 -2.14 7.75 4.32
N HIS A 176 -0.83 8.02 4.42
CA HIS A 176 -0.22 9.24 3.87
C HIS A 176 -0.52 9.40 2.39
N GLN A 177 -0.36 8.36 1.59
CA GLN A 177 -0.70 8.42 0.16
C GLN A 177 -2.19 8.62 -0.06
N ALA A 178 -3.05 7.84 0.61
CA ALA A 178 -4.49 7.95 0.41
C ALA A 178 -5.02 9.34 0.78
N CYS A 179 -4.70 9.81 1.98
CA CYS A 179 -5.29 11.03 2.54
C CYS A 179 -4.53 12.29 2.14
N ASP A 180 -3.23 12.39 2.48
CA ASP A 180 -2.49 13.63 2.26
C ASP A 180 -2.22 13.88 0.77
N ASN A 181 -1.70 12.86 0.06
CA ASN A 181 -1.30 13.05 -1.33
C ASN A 181 -2.49 13.01 -2.31
N TYR A 182 -3.36 12.00 -2.23
CA TYR A 182 -4.40 11.85 -3.25
C TYR A 182 -5.70 12.56 -2.92
N LEU A 183 -6.28 12.39 -1.72
CA LEU A 183 -7.55 13.04 -1.35
C LEU A 183 -7.39 14.52 -1.06
N ASP A 184 -6.27 14.96 -0.50
CA ASP A 184 -6.02 16.38 -0.24
C ASP A 184 -5.29 17.04 -1.42
N GLU A 185 -3.99 16.85 -1.58
CA GLU A 185 -3.19 17.60 -2.56
C GLU A 185 -3.67 17.43 -4.01
N LYS A 186 -3.89 16.19 -4.47
CA LYS A 186 -4.25 15.94 -5.86
C LYS A 186 -5.73 16.18 -6.17
N MET A 187 -6.62 15.93 -5.24
CA MET A 187 -8.03 16.20 -5.44
C MET A 187 -8.33 17.71 -5.44
N THR A 188 -7.56 18.52 -4.70
CA THR A 188 -7.72 19.98 -4.68
C THR A 188 -6.95 20.67 -5.81
N ALA A 189 -5.92 20.03 -6.40
CA ALA A 189 -5.06 20.63 -7.41
C ALA A 189 -5.83 21.09 -8.66
N SER A 190 -5.63 22.34 -9.06
CA SER A 190 -6.27 22.93 -10.26
C SER A 190 -5.81 22.29 -11.58
N ASN A 191 -4.60 21.73 -11.60
CA ASN A 191 -4.05 21.03 -12.77
C ASN A 191 -4.57 19.58 -12.92
N LYS A 192 -5.51 19.17 -12.08
CA LYS A 192 -6.21 17.87 -12.13
C LYS A 192 -7.70 18.07 -12.44
N PRO A 193 -8.05 18.48 -13.67
CA PRO A 193 -9.44 18.76 -14.00
C PRO A 193 -10.29 17.50 -14.05
N ASN A 194 -11.61 17.70 -13.92
CA ASN A 194 -12.61 16.64 -14.03
C ASN A 194 -13.44 16.71 -15.31
N ASP A 195 -13.10 17.57 -16.24
CA ASP A 195 -13.86 17.87 -17.48
C ASP A 195 -13.15 17.36 -18.75
N LYS A 196 -11.95 16.81 -18.62
CA LYS A 196 -11.16 16.30 -19.75
C LYS A 196 -10.35 15.07 -19.35
N PRO A 197 -9.91 14.24 -20.32
CA PRO A 197 -9.13 13.05 -20.06
C PRO A 197 -7.82 13.41 -19.35
N TYR A 198 -7.38 12.53 -18.44
CA TYR A 198 -6.11 12.65 -17.70
C TYR A 198 -4.90 12.84 -18.64
N LYS A 199 -4.91 12.14 -19.75
CA LYS A 199 -3.96 12.24 -20.85
C LYS A 199 -4.64 11.81 -22.15
N LYS A 200 -4.05 12.12 -23.30
CA LYS A 200 -4.60 11.70 -24.59
C LYS A 200 -4.95 10.21 -24.61
N GLY A 201 -6.18 9.89 -24.91
CA GLY A 201 -6.69 8.51 -24.97
C GLY A 201 -7.02 7.85 -23.63
N ALA A 202 -6.89 8.58 -22.51
CA ALA A 202 -7.31 8.06 -21.21
C ALA A 202 -8.85 7.99 -21.12
N TYR A 203 -9.34 6.98 -20.42
CA TYR A 203 -10.76 6.72 -20.18
C TYR A 203 -11.25 7.27 -18.84
N TYR A 204 -10.40 8.03 -18.15
CA TYR A 204 -10.68 8.70 -16.88
C TYR A 204 -10.09 10.11 -16.86
N THR A 205 -10.66 10.94 -16.00
CA THR A 205 -10.20 12.31 -15.75
C THR A 205 -9.06 12.34 -14.71
N GLY A 206 -8.47 13.51 -14.50
CA GLY A 206 -7.44 13.68 -13.47
C GLY A 206 -7.97 13.49 -12.05
N LYS A 207 -9.21 13.88 -11.78
CA LYS A 207 -9.85 13.71 -10.46
C LYS A 207 -10.26 12.26 -10.21
N GLU A 208 -10.90 11.62 -11.19
CA GLU A 208 -11.24 10.19 -11.11
C GLU A 208 -9.99 9.35 -10.84
N HIS A 209 -8.89 9.63 -11.54
CA HIS A 209 -7.64 8.90 -11.31
C HIS A 209 -7.08 9.11 -9.89
N SER A 210 -7.14 10.34 -9.37
CA SER A 210 -6.69 10.62 -8.01
C SER A 210 -7.55 9.90 -6.96
N TRP A 211 -8.86 9.86 -7.18
CA TRP A 211 -9.78 9.10 -6.33
C TRP A 211 -9.46 7.61 -6.33
N ASP A 212 -9.32 7.01 -7.50
CA ASP A 212 -9.01 5.58 -7.64
C ASP A 212 -7.70 5.21 -6.96
N GLU A 213 -6.67 6.05 -7.12
CA GLU A 213 -5.39 5.81 -6.47
C GLU A 213 -5.49 5.91 -4.94
N ALA A 214 -6.27 6.87 -4.41
CA ALA A 214 -6.58 6.96 -2.98
C ALA A 214 -7.28 5.70 -2.48
N PHE A 215 -8.33 5.26 -3.20
CA PHE A 215 -9.08 4.05 -2.89
C PHE A 215 -8.18 2.80 -2.89
N GLY A 216 -7.29 2.67 -3.86
CA GLY A 216 -6.33 1.58 -3.93
C GLY A 216 -5.34 1.57 -2.76
N TYR A 217 -4.88 2.74 -2.29
CA TYR A 217 -4.05 2.83 -1.09
C TYR A 217 -4.82 2.57 0.19
N TRP A 218 -6.11 2.90 0.25
CA TRP A 218 -6.97 2.54 1.38
C TRP A 218 -7.04 1.02 1.58
N GLY A 219 -6.80 0.24 0.54
CA GLY A 219 -6.68 -1.20 0.62
C GLY A 219 -7.98 -1.94 0.37
N ALA A 220 -8.97 -1.28 -0.21
CA ALA A 220 -10.19 -1.94 -0.63
C ALA A 220 -9.89 -2.96 -1.75
N ALA A 221 -10.45 -4.15 -1.63
CA ALA A 221 -10.31 -5.15 -2.66
C ALA A 221 -11.16 -4.77 -3.88
N ALA A 222 -10.59 -4.93 -5.07
CA ALA A 222 -11.33 -4.73 -6.31
C ALA A 222 -12.32 -5.86 -6.59
N HIS A 223 -12.07 -7.01 -5.99
CA HIS A 223 -12.91 -8.19 -6.10
C HIS A 223 -13.05 -8.85 -4.74
N THR A 224 -14.20 -9.32 -4.45
CA THR A 224 -14.51 -10.19 -3.32
C THR A 224 -14.74 -11.62 -3.83
#